data_4618c5156c5d74fdcbe4045e546d0192
#
_entry.id   4618c5156c5d74fdcbe4045e546d0192
#
_cell.length_a   1.000
_cell.length_b   1.000
_cell.length_c   1.000
_cell.angle_alpha   90.00
_cell.angle_beta   90.00
_cell.angle_gamma   90.00
#
_symmetry.space_group_name_H-M   'P 1'
#
loop_
_entity.id
_entity.type
_entity.pdbx_description
1 polymer ?
#
loop_
_entity_poly.entity_id
_entity_poly.type
_entity_poly.pdbx_seq_one_letter_code
_entity_poly.pdbx_strand_id
1 'polypeptide(L)'
;MSIRFVNVDRDTPMLLPPDLRDWVPADDMVHFVLEVVDRIPESRFKVNRRGSGSPQYPPHMMTALLIYCYSQGVFSSRRIERATWHNIAVRYLTGDTHPDHDTICTFRREHRKAIKEVFLQILHLAREMGVLKIGTVSVDGTHIKANASKHKGIRYDRAKELEAKLSKDIEELLEQAERSDSEEAADGNRLPKEIARREALREKMREAQERLEQRAQEREKQEAEERERKGKPPRGGDRESAGKLREEEQINLTDADSALMRKSRKEGWTQSYNAQAMVDADGSQLVLAAHVTRSPSDAGGLKAARDAAAENGVIVEQMIADAGYVNAEAFEELGTDIDLYVAVSASDHGERQYDFR
;
A
#
# COMPACT_ATOMS: atom_id res chain seq x y z
N MET A 1 16.51 51.00 -25.14
CA MET A 1 15.41 50.04 -25.38
C MET A 1 14.54 50.03 -24.15
N SER A 2 13.27 50.39 -24.26
CA SER A 2 12.35 50.33 -23.11
C SER A 2 11.90 48.89 -22.87
N ILE A 3 12.07 48.38 -21.68
CA ILE A 3 11.57 47.08 -21.28
C ILE A 3 10.05 47.19 -21.20
N ARG A 4 9.34 46.33 -21.96
CA ARG A 4 7.88 46.27 -21.92
C ARG A 4 7.48 45.05 -21.09
N PHE A 5 6.67 45.27 -20.04
CA PHE A 5 6.03 44.22 -19.24
C PHE A 5 4.62 43.99 -19.73
N VAL A 6 4.12 42.77 -19.57
CA VAL A 6 2.69 42.48 -19.76
C VAL A 6 1.92 43.15 -18.63
N ASN A 7 0.84 43.84 -18.98
CA ASN A 7 -0.04 44.44 -17.97
C ASN A 7 -0.73 43.33 -17.17
N VAL A 8 -0.59 43.37 -15.86
CA VAL A 8 -1.24 42.43 -14.93
C VAL A 8 -2.28 43.19 -14.13
N ASP A 9 -3.51 43.17 -14.62
CA ASP A 9 -4.66 43.77 -13.93
C ASP A 9 -5.37 42.68 -13.12
N ARG A 10 -5.45 42.88 -11.81
CA ARG A 10 -6.11 41.97 -10.85
C ARG A 10 -7.44 42.55 -10.34
N ASP A 11 -7.71 43.80 -10.64
CA ASP A 11 -8.79 44.56 -10.02
C ASP A 11 -9.97 44.79 -11.00
N THR A 12 -9.81 44.43 -12.27
CA THR A 12 -10.90 44.50 -13.23
C THR A 12 -11.96 43.44 -12.93
N PRO A 13 -13.17 43.82 -12.52
CA PRO A 13 -14.25 42.86 -12.28
C PRO A 13 -14.67 42.19 -13.58
N MET A 14 -14.79 40.87 -13.57
CA MET A 14 -15.35 40.11 -14.67
C MET A 14 -16.87 40.33 -14.74
N LEU A 15 -17.38 40.76 -15.91
CA LEU A 15 -18.79 41.02 -16.14
C LEU A 15 -19.67 39.78 -16.12
N LEU A 16 -19.11 38.60 -16.48
CA LEU A 16 -19.76 37.30 -16.42
C LEU A 16 -18.75 36.29 -15.85
N PRO A 17 -19.14 35.40 -14.93
CA PRO A 17 -18.27 34.32 -14.57
C PRO A 17 -18.03 33.44 -15.80
N PRO A 18 -16.78 33.26 -16.24
CA PRO A 18 -16.50 32.37 -17.37
C PRO A 18 -16.92 30.95 -17.02
N ASP A 19 -17.32 30.18 -18.02
CA ASP A 19 -17.56 28.75 -17.86
C ASP A 19 -16.25 28.12 -17.40
N LEU A 20 -16.30 27.26 -16.37
CA LEU A 20 -15.12 26.53 -15.88
C LEU A 20 -14.45 25.70 -16.98
N ARG A 21 -15.19 25.28 -18.01
CA ARG A 21 -14.64 24.58 -19.18
C ARG A 21 -13.66 25.44 -19.95
N ASP A 22 -13.92 26.72 -20.08
CA ASP A 22 -13.06 27.64 -20.83
C ASP A 22 -11.71 27.87 -20.14
N TRP A 23 -11.62 27.55 -18.86
CA TRP A 23 -10.41 27.73 -18.07
C TRP A 23 -9.55 26.48 -18.02
N VAL A 24 -10.08 25.32 -18.41
CA VAL A 24 -9.38 24.05 -18.43
C VAL A 24 -8.89 23.76 -19.84
N PRO A 25 -7.58 23.58 -20.08
CA PRO A 25 -7.06 23.19 -21.37
C PRO A 25 -7.77 21.95 -21.93
N ALA A 26 -8.02 21.95 -23.25
CA ALA A 26 -8.74 20.85 -23.90
C ALA A 26 -8.00 19.50 -23.82
N ASP A 27 -6.68 19.54 -23.63
CA ASP A 27 -5.78 18.41 -23.49
C ASP A 27 -5.51 18.03 -22.00
N ASP A 28 -6.18 18.70 -21.04
CA ASP A 28 -6.04 18.35 -19.63
C ASP A 28 -6.59 16.95 -19.36
N MET A 29 -5.85 16.18 -18.53
CA MET A 29 -6.20 14.84 -18.13
C MET A 29 -7.58 14.73 -17.45
N VAL A 30 -8.12 15.83 -16.92
CA VAL A 30 -9.43 15.86 -16.27
C VAL A 30 -10.54 15.38 -17.20
N HIS A 31 -10.48 15.75 -18.49
CA HIS A 31 -11.49 15.34 -19.47
C HIS A 31 -11.47 13.82 -19.69
N PHE A 32 -10.27 13.25 -19.83
CA PHE A 32 -10.09 11.79 -19.94
C PHE A 32 -10.59 11.06 -18.69
N VAL A 33 -10.25 11.56 -17.50
CA VAL A 33 -10.69 10.94 -16.22
C VAL A 33 -12.21 10.94 -16.11
N LEU A 34 -12.87 12.05 -16.46
CA LEU A 34 -14.33 12.13 -16.43
C LEU A 34 -14.96 11.13 -17.41
N GLU A 35 -14.46 11.06 -18.65
CA GLU A 35 -14.98 10.13 -19.66
C GLU A 35 -14.86 8.66 -19.23
N VAL A 36 -13.72 8.28 -18.65
CA VAL A 36 -13.50 6.91 -18.18
C VAL A 36 -14.42 6.56 -17.01
N VAL A 37 -14.54 7.48 -16.05
CA VAL A 37 -15.35 7.23 -14.85
C VAL A 37 -16.84 7.17 -15.19
N ASP A 38 -17.32 7.95 -16.15
CA ASP A 38 -18.72 7.94 -16.59
C ASP A 38 -19.14 6.61 -17.22
N ARG A 39 -18.20 5.81 -17.71
CA ARG A 39 -18.47 4.45 -18.24
C ARG A 39 -18.69 3.40 -17.16
N ILE A 40 -18.48 3.71 -15.89
CA ILE A 40 -18.64 2.77 -14.79
C ILE A 40 -20.11 2.70 -14.38
N PRO A 41 -20.72 1.49 -14.30
CA PRO A 41 -22.09 1.37 -13.86
C PRO A 41 -22.30 1.87 -12.44
N GLU A 42 -23.33 2.68 -12.19
CA GLU A 42 -23.69 3.17 -10.84
C GLU A 42 -23.89 2.04 -9.82
N SER A 43 -24.29 0.84 -10.28
CA SER A 43 -24.47 -0.33 -9.43
C SER A 43 -23.20 -0.79 -8.71
N ARG A 44 -22.03 -0.34 -9.14
CA ARG A 44 -20.73 -0.63 -8.51
C ARG A 44 -20.50 0.21 -7.25
N PHE A 45 -21.24 1.28 -7.08
CA PHE A 45 -21.11 2.18 -5.95
C PHE A 45 -22.19 1.93 -4.90
N LYS A 46 -21.77 2.06 -3.64
CA LYS A 46 -22.68 2.08 -2.51
C LYS A 46 -23.30 3.47 -2.40
N VAL A 47 -24.60 3.59 -2.62
CA VAL A 47 -25.33 4.84 -2.46
C VAL A 47 -26.41 4.68 -1.40
N ASN A 48 -26.64 5.70 -0.58
CA ASN A 48 -27.76 5.71 0.34
C ASN A 48 -29.06 5.99 -0.43
N ARG A 49 -29.88 4.98 -0.60
CA ARG A 49 -31.18 5.08 -1.31
C ARG A 49 -32.34 5.46 -0.39
N ARG A 50 -32.10 5.59 0.91
CA ARG A 50 -33.19 5.87 1.88
C ARG A 50 -33.68 7.31 1.86
N GLY A 51 -32.99 8.22 1.18
CA GLY A 51 -33.36 9.63 1.04
C GLY A 51 -33.33 10.43 2.35
N SER A 52 -32.83 9.85 3.43
CA SER A 52 -32.66 10.51 4.73
C SER A 52 -31.19 10.93 4.94
N GLY A 53 -30.99 12.06 5.58
CA GLY A 53 -29.68 12.65 5.85
C GLY A 53 -29.28 13.76 4.86
N SER A 54 -28.04 14.21 4.94
CA SER A 54 -27.49 15.21 4.03
C SER A 54 -27.35 14.65 2.61
N PRO A 55 -27.47 15.48 1.55
CA PRO A 55 -27.23 15.05 0.17
C PRO A 55 -25.84 14.42 0.02
N GLN A 56 -25.78 13.33 -0.73
CA GLN A 56 -24.54 12.65 -1.06
C GLN A 56 -23.88 13.29 -2.27
N TYR A 57 -22.54 13.30 -2.29
CA TYR A 57 -21.82 13.61 -3.52
C TYR A 57 -21.95 12.45 -4.54
N PRO A 58 -22.07 12.74 -5.84
CA PRO A 58 -22.13 11.72 -6.87
C PRO A 58 -20.89 10.81 -6.82
N PRO A 59 -21.05 9.47 -6.80
CA PRO A 59 -19.91 8.56 -6.69
C PRO A 59 -18.93 8.67 -7.85
N HIS A 60 -19.41 8.92 -9.06
CA HIS A 60 -18.55 9.16 -10.23
C HIS A 60 -17.66 10.38 -10.01
N MET A 61 -18.24 11.51 -9.58
CA MET A 61 -17.49 12.71 -9.27
C MET A 61 -16.42 12.46 -8.20
N MET A 62 -16.78 11.78 -7.10
CA MET A 62 -15.83 11.46 -6.03
C MET A 62 -14.71 10.52 -6.49
N THR A 63 -15.02 9.58 -7.38
CA THR A 63 -14.03 8.67 -7.98
C THR A 63 -13.10 9.41 -8.90
N ALA A 64 -13.64 10.25 -9.79
CA ALA A 64 -12.86 11.10 -10.69
C ALA A 64 -11.94 12.06 -9.89
N LEU A 65 -12.45 12.64 -8.81
CA LEU A 65 -11.68 13.50 -7.90
C LEU A 65 -10.45 12.78 -7.33
N LEU A 66 -10.63 11.55 -6.84
CA LEU A 66 -9.52 10.75 -6.30
C LEU A 66 -8.50 10.41 -7.39
N ILE A 67 -8.95 9.93 -8.55
CA ILE A 67 -8.07 9.52 -9.65
C ILE A 67 -7.26 10.72 -10.15
N TYR A 68 -7.94 11.83 -10.44
CA TYR A 68 -7.28 13.04 -10.93
C TYR A 68 -6.27 13.58 -9.92
N CYS A 69 -6.66 13.74 -8.66
CA CYS A 69 -5.75 14.21 -7.62
C CYS A 69 -4.55 13.27 -7.43
N TYR A 70 -4.75 11.96 -7.48
CA TYR A 70 -3.67 10.98 -7.35
C TYR A 70 -2.70 11.04 -8.54
N SER A 71 -3.18 11.22 -9.76
CA SER A 71 -2.33 11.40 -10.94
C SER A 71 -1.47 12.67 -10.84
N GLN A 72 -1.96 13.69 -10.10
CA GLN A 72 -1.23 14.91 -9.81
C GLN A 72 -0.35 14.84 -8.54
N GLY A 73 -0.19 13.65 -7.93
CA GLY A 73 0.59 13.48 -6.71
C GLY A 73 -0.07 14.03 -5.44
N VAL A 74 -1.37 14.28 -5.45
CA VAL A 74 -2.14 14.79 -4.30
C VAL A 74 -2.90 13.65 -3.64
N PHE A 75 -2.31 13.00 -2.62
CA PHE A 75 -2.86 11.78 -1.99
C PHE A 75 -3.64 12.03 -0.69
N SER A 76 -3.33 13.12 0.02
CA SER A 76 -3.96 13.43 1.31
C SER A 76 -5.35 14.01 1.12
N SER A 77 -6.38 13.47 1.80
CA SER A 77 -7.75 13.97 1.74
C SER A 77 -7.87 15.46 2.07
N ARG A 78 -7.10 15.98 3.03
CA ARG A 78 -7.05 17.42 3.33
C ARG A 78 -6.42 18.25 2.20
N ARG A 79 -5.44 17.69 1.49
CA ARG A 79 -4.87 18.36 0.31
C ARG A 79 -5.81 18.30 -0.87
N ILE A 80 -6.58 17.22 -1.01
CA ILE A 80 -7.62 17.09 -2.04
C ILE A 80 -8.74 18.09 -1.77
N GLU A 81 -9.27 18.17 -0.55
CA GLU A 81 -10.24 19.20 -0.13
C GLU A 81 -9.72 20.60 -0.49
N ARG A 82 -8.48 20.92 -0.12
CA ARG A 82 -7.88 22.20 -0.48
C ARG A 82 -7.78 22.42 -2.00
N ALA A 83 -7.52 21.36 -2.78
CA ALA A 83 -7.45 21.45 -4.24
C ALA A 83 -8.80 21.80 -4.86
N THR A 84 -9.94 21.40 -4.28
CA THR A 84 -11.27 21.79 -4.77
C THR A 84 -11.50 23.30 -4.73
N TRP A 85 -10.77 24.03 -3.90
CA TRP A 85 -10.84 25.49 -3.81
C TRP A 85 -9.83 26.22 -4.71
N HIS A 86 -8.66 25.63 -4.94
CA HIS A 86 -7.52 26.33 -5.52
C HIS A 86 -7.07 25.82 -6.89
N ASN A 87 -7.47 24.62 -7.29
CA ASN A 87 -7.11 24.05 -8.60
C ASN A 87 -8.30 24.11 -9.53
N ILE A 88 -8.11 24.75 -10.69
CA ILE A 88 -9.20 25.03 -11.63
C ILE A 88 -9.78 23.74 -12.25
N ALA A 89 -8.93 22.77 -12.61
CA ALA A 89 -9.38 21.49 -13.16
C ALA A 89 -10.14 20.67 -12.11
N VAL A 90 -9.72 20.72 -10.83
CA VAL A 90 -10.44 20.08 -9.74
C VAL A 90 -11.79 20.76 -9.48
N ARG A 91 -11.87 22.09 -9.55
CA ARG A 91 -13.13 22.83 -9.46
C ARG A 91 -14.09 22.46 -10.59
N TYR A 92 -13.56 22.38 -11.82
CA TYR A 92 -14.34 21.92 -12.97
C TYR A 92 -14.88 20.50 -12.74
N LEU A 93 -14.04 19.57 -12.33
CA LEU A 93 -14.40 18.18 -12.06
C LEU A 93 -15.49 18.06 -10.98
N THR A 94 -15.39 18.85 -9.92
CA THR A 94 -16.36 18.83 -8.80
C THR A 94 -17.59 19.70 -9.05
N GLY A 95 -17.67 20.38 -10.18
CA GLY A 95 -18.75 21.35 -10.44
C GLY A 95 -18.80 22.45 -9.38
N ASP A 96 -17.63 22.94 -8.96
CA ASP A 96 -17.45 23.94 -7.89
C ASP A 96 -18.04 23.52 -6.53
N THR A 97 -18.13 22.20 -6.27
CA THR A 97 -18.48 21.68 -4.95
C THR A 97 -17.22 21.27 -4.19
N HIS A 98 -17.28 21.30 -2.86
CA HIS A 98 -16.11 21.17 -2.00
C HIS A 98 -16.33 20.07 -0.93
N PRO A 99 -16.22 18.77 -1.30
CA PRO A 99 -16.30 17.71 -0.31
C PRO A 99 -15.18 17.86 0.72
N ASP A 100 -15.54 17.74 2.00
CA ASP A 100 -14.58 17.79 3.09
C ASP A 100 -13.68 16.56 3.15
N HIS A 101 -12.58 16.66 3.87
CA HIS A 101 -11.58 15.60 3.96
C HIS A 101 -12.10 14.31 4.62
N ASP A 102 -13.09 14.40 5.51
CA ASP A 102 -13.70 13.22 6.16
C ASP A 102 -14.60 12.48 5.18
N THR A 103 -15.38 13.19 4.38
CA THR A 103 -16.17 12.65 3.27
C THR A 103 -15.26 11.96 2.24
N ILE A 104 -14.18 12.61 1.81
CA ILE A 104 -13.21 12.04 0.87
C ILE A 104 -12.56 10.78 1.45
N CYS A 105 -12.15 10.82 2.72
CA CYS A 105 -11.53 9.68 3.40
C CYS A 105 -12.49 8.50 3.54
N THR A 106 -13.75 8.77 3.88
CA THR A 106 -14.80 7.75 4.03
C THR A 106 -15.13 7.12 2.67
N PHE A 107 -15.34 7.95 1.64
CA PHE A 107 -15.59 7.46 0.29
C PHE A 107 -14.47 6.53 -0.21
N ARG A 108 -13.21 6.93 -0.09
CA ARG A 108 -12.05 6.12 -0.47
C ARG A 108 -12.02 4.77 0.24
N ARG A 109 -12.37 4.73 1.51
CA ARG A 109 -12.39 3.52 2.32
C ARG A 109 -13.51 2.56 1.92
N GLU A 110 -14.69 3.09 1.65
CA GLU A 110 -15.87 2.30 1.34
C GLU A 110 -15.92 1.79 -0.10
N HIS A 111 -15.29 2.51 -1.05
CA HIS A 111 -15.36 2.23 -2.48
C HIS A 111 -14.06 1.67 -3.08
N ARG A 112 -13.21 1.02 -2.28
CA ARG A 112 -11.93 0.45 -2.75
C ARG A 112 -12.09 -0.49 -3.95
N LYS A 113 -13.16 -1.31 -3.97
CA LYS A 113 -13.43 -2.24 -5.07
C LYS A 113 -13.77 -1.51 -6.36
N ALA A 114 -14.63 -0.50 -6.28
CA ALA A 114 -14.98 0.31 -7.43
C ALA A 114 -13.74 1.04 -8.00
N ILE A 115 -12.88 1.58 -7.15
CA ILE A 115 -11.62 2.23 -7.57
C ILE A 115 -10.70 1.24 -8.29
N LYS A 116 -10.59 -0.03 -7.81
CA LYS A 116 -9.82 -1.07 -8.52
C LYS A 116 -10.43 -1.38 -9.90
N GLU A 117 -11.75 -1.46 -9.99
CA GLU A 117 -12.44 -1.69 -11.27
C GLU A 117 -12.23 -0.56 -12.27
N VAL A 118 -12.19 0.69 -11.80
CA VAL A 118 -11.84 1.85 -12.65
C VAL A 118 -10.44 1.69 -13.24
N PHE A 119 -9.48 1.28 -12.43
CA PHE A 119 -8.12 1.03 -12.89
C PHE A 119 -8.12 -0.01 -14.04
N LEU A 120 -8.86 -1.11 -13.88
CA LEU A 120 -8.98 -2.13 -14.93
C LEU A 120 -9.65 -1.58 -16.20
N GLN A 121 -10.67 -0.74 -16.06
CA GLN A 121 -11.33 -0.09 -17.20
C GLN A 121 -10.36 0.84 -17.96
N ILE A 122 -9.51 1.56 -17.26
CA ILE A 122 -8.46 2.39 -17.87
C ILE A 122 -7.52 1.54 -18.72
N LEU A 123 -7.06 0.39 -18.19
CA LEU A 123 -6.18 -0.53 -18.94
C LEU A 123 -6.88 -1.09 -20.19
N HIS A 124 -8.15 -1.47 -20.07
CA HIS A 124 -8.93 -1.94 -21.23
C HIS A 124 -9.06 -0.86 -22.29
N LEU A 125 -9.42 0.36 -21.90
CA LEU A 125 -9.56 1.48 -22.82
C LEU A 125 -8.22 1.81 -23.51
N ALA A 126 -7.14 1.86 -22.76
CA ALA A 126 -5.81 2.11 -23.29
C ALA A 126 -5.40 1.05 -24.32
N ARG A 127 -5.80 -0.21 -24.09
CA ARG A 127 -5.59 -1.31 -25.05
C ARG A 127 -6.44 -1.14 -26.31
N GLU A 128 -7.73 -0.84 -26.16
CA GLU A 128 -8.65 -0.58 -27.29
C GLU A 128 -8.18 0.58 -28.16
N MET A 129 -7.65 1.62 -27.54
CA MET A 129 -7.10 2.80 -28.23
C MET A 129 -5.71 2.54 -28.85
N GLY A 130 -5.11 1.37 -28.64
CA GLY A 130 -3.76 1.04 -29.14
C GLY A 130 -2.62 1.82 -28.45
N VAL A 131 -2.92 2.49 -27.34
CA VAL A 131 -1.92 3.21 -26.51
C VAL A 131 -1.11 2.20 -25.71
N LEU A 132 -1.76 1.16 -25.19
CA LEU A 132 -1.11 0.07 -24.45
C LEU A 132 -0.79 -1.07 -25.42
N LYS A 133 0.50 -1.27 -25.66
CA LYS A 133 1.04 -2.39 -26.40
C LYS A 133 1.73 -3.31 -25.38
N ILE A 134 1.05 -4.36 -25.00
CA ILE A 134 1.61 -5.30 -24.03
C ILE A 134 2.66 -6.16 -24.74
N GLY A 135 3.93 -5.84 -24.57
CA GLY A 135 5.07 -6.60 -25.06
C GLY A 135 6.11 -6.67 -23.95
N THR A 136 6.83 -5.59 -23.77
CA THR A 136 7.87 -5.48 -22.74
C THR A 136 7.34 -4.74 -21.52
N VAL A 137 7.57 -5.29 -20.33
CA VAL A 137 7.23 -4.63 -19.06
C VAL A 137 8.47 -4.39 -18.21
N SER A 138 8.46 -3.35 -17.40
CA SER A 138 9.49 -3.08 -16.39
C SER A 138 8.92 -3.21 -15.00
N VAL A 139 9.68 -3.84 -14.10
CA VAL A 139 9.32 -3.99 -12.68
C VAL A 139 10.33 -3.26 -11.82
N ASP A 140 9.82 -2.43 -10.92
CA ASP A 140 10.65 -1.72 -9.94
C ASP A 140 9.94 -1.61 -8.59
N GLY A 141 10.73 -1.49 -7.53
CA GLY A 141 10.27 -1.45 -6.15
C GLY A 141 10.66 -0.15 -5.44
N THR A 142 9.81 0.28 -4.51
CA THR A 142 10.12 1.41 -3.64
C THR A 142 9.67 1.17 -2.22
N HIS A 143 10.45 1.66 -1.25
CA HIS A 143 10.07 1.58 0.16
C HIS A 143 9.13 2.73 0.54
N ILE A 144 7.92 2.40 0.95
CA ILE A 144 6.93 3.34 1.47
C ILE A 144 6.97 3.30 3.00
N LYS A 145 7.28 4.44 3.63
CA LYS A 145 7.33 4.54 5.09
C LYS A 145 5.96 4.30 5.71
N ALA A 146 5.92 3.38 6.68
CA ALA A 146 4.76 3.18 7.53
C ALA A 146 4.62 4.31 8.57
N ASN A 147 3.40 4.57 9.01
CA ASN A 147 3.15 5.50 10.12
C ASN A 147 3.41 4.80 11.46
N ALA A 148 4.61 4.27 11.62
CA ALA A 148 5.03 3.49 12.78
C ALA A 148 6.47 3.79 13.16
N SER A 149 6.73 3.87 14.48
CA SER A 149 8.08 4.08 15.00
C SER A 149 8.86 2.76 15.01
N LYS A 150 10.10 2.78 14.54
CA LYS A 150 11.01 1.62 14.64
C LYS A 150 11.25 1.14 16.07
N HIS A 151 11.10 2.03 17.05
CA HIS A 151 11.28 1.72 18.47
C HIS A 151 10.10 0.94 19.09
N LYS A 152 9.01 0.78 18.36
CA LYS A 152 7.86 -0.05 18.75
C LYS A 152 7.89 -1.45 18.14
N GLY A 153 9.00 -1.83 17.50
CA GLY A 153 9.27 -3.20 17.09
C GLY A 153 9.55 -4.06 18.31
N ILE A 154 8.94 -5.23 18.38
CA ILE A 154 9.17 -6.23 19.41
C ILE A 154 9.47 -7.58 18.77
N ARG A 155 10.42 -8.33 19.35
CA ARG A 155 10.75 -9.70 18.95
C ARG A 155 9.81 -10.67 19.66
N TYR A 156 9.64 -11.85 19.10
CA TYR A 156 8.77 -12.88 19.66
C TYR A 156 9.19 -13.30 21.09
N ASP A 157 10.48 -13.60 21.28
CA ASP A 157 11.05 -13.96 22.58
C ASP A 157 10.75 -12.88 23.64
N ARG A 158 10.97 -11.62 23.26
CA ARG A 158 10.75 -10.47 24.14
C ARG A 158 9.27 -10.23 24.44
N ALA A 159 8.38 -10.47 23.47
CA ALA A 159 6.94 -10.35 23.68
C ALA A 159 6.45 -11.37 24.72
N LYS A 160 6.95 -12.61 24.64
CA LYS A 160 6.64 -13.68 25.57
C LYS A 160 7.15 -13.39 26.99
N GLU A 161 8.40 -12.92 27.13
CA GLU A 161 8.95 -12.51 28.43
C GLU A 161 8.15 -11.38 29.08
N LEU A 162 7.78 -10.36 28.28
CA LEU A 162 7.01 -9.21 28.77
C LEU A 162 5.59 -9.60 29.16
N GLU A 163 4.94 -10.48 28.41
CA GLU A 163 3.62 -10.98 28.74
C GLU A 163 3.64 -11.71 30.09
N ALA A 164 4.60 -12.63 30.31
CA ALA A 164 4.76 -13.36 31.56
C ALA A 164 5.04 -12.41 32.74
N LYS A 165 5.88 -11.38 32.52
CA LYS A 165 6.16 -10.36 33.54
C LYS A 165 4.92 -9.55 33.88
N LEU A 166 4.19 -9.08 32.85
CA LEU A 166 2.96 -8.30 33.05
C LEU A 166 1.87 -9.09 33.77
N SER A 167 1.78 -10.41 33.54
CA SER A 167 0.85 -11.28 34.26
C SER A 167 1.15 -11.30 35.77
N LYS A 168 2.43 -11.45 36.15
CA LYS A 168 2.84 -11.35 37.54
C LYS A 168 2.58 -9.98 38.16
N ASP A 169 2.96 -8.93 37.42
CA ASP A 169 2.74 -7.55 37.90
C ASP A 169 1.25 -7.24 38.12
N ILE A 170 0.35 -7.81 37.29
CA ILE A 170 -1.11 -7.67 37.46
C ILE A 170 -1.59 -8.43 38.69
N GLU A 171 -1.12 -9.69 38.92
CA GLU A 171 -1.45 -10.45 40.10
C GLU A 171 -1.04 -9.73 41.38
N GLU A 172 0.19 -9.20 41.44
CA GLU A 172 0.69 -8.42 42.58
C GLU A 172 -0.15 -7.16 42.84
N LEU A 173 -0.59 -6.46 41.79
CA LEU A 173 -1.46 -5.26 41.92
C LEU A 173 -2.88 -5.63 42.38
N LEU A 174 -3.42 -6.77 41.95
CA LEU A 174 -4.72 -7.25 42.42
C LEU A 174 -4.66 -7.62 43.91
N GLU A 175 -3.59 -8.32 44.35
CA GLU A 175 -3.37 -8.61 45.77
C GLU A 175 -3.23 -7.30 46.61
N GLN A 176 -2.53 -6.30 46.08
CA GLN A 176 -2.44 -4.99 46.75
C GLN A 176 -3.80 -4.31 46.83
N ALA A 177 -4.62 -4.38 45.79
CA ALA A 177 -5.98 -3.82 45.78
C ALA A 177 -6.85 -4.48 46.89
N GLU A 178 -6.81 -5.81 46.98
CA GLU A 178 -7.55 -6.57 48.02
C GLU A 178 -7.10 -6.21 49.46
N ARG A 179 -5.80 -5.98 49.68
CA ARG A 179 -5.26 -5.54 50.95
C ARG A 179 -5.69 -4.09 51.26
N SER A 180 -5.69 -3.17 50.27
CA SER A 180 -6.08 -1.80 50.44
C SER A 180 -7.58 -1.64 50.72
N ASP A 181 -8.42 -2.48 50.15
CA ASP A 181 -9.86 -2.50 50.44
C ASP A 181 -10.14 -2.92 51.91
N SER A 182 -9.21 -3.70 52.53
CA SER A 182 -9.32 -4.08 53.93
C SER A 182 -8.81 -3.05 54.92
N GLU A 183 -8.02 -2.07 54.49
CA GLU A 183 -7.33 -1.10 55.33
C GLU A 183 -7.85 0.35 55.21
N GLU A 184 -8.96 0.66 54.49
CA GLU A 184 -9.51 2.01 54.24
C GLU A 184 -8.48 3.06 53.75
N ALA A 185 -7.46 2.63 52.99
CA ALA A 185 -6.38 3.53 52.56
C ALA A 185 -6.79 4.41 51.36
N ALA A 186 -6.46 5.72 51.45
CA ALA A 186 -6.85 6.78 50.51
C ALA A 186 -6.32 6.65 49.04
N ASP A 187 -5.61 5.60 48.69
CA ASP A 187 -4.92 5.47 47.38
C ASP A 187 -5.69 4.60 46.34
N GLY A 188 -6.94 4.20 46.67
CA GLY A 188 -7.76 3.30 45.85
C GLY A 188 -8.10 3.74 44.42
N ASN A 189 -7.78 4.97 44.02
CA ASN A 189 -8.16 5.51 42.69
C ASN A 189 -7.07 5.37 41.62
N ARG A 190 -5.84 4.98 41.97
CA ARG A 190 -4.71 4.79 41.03
C ARG A 190 -4.55 3.35 40.59
N LEU A 191 -4.79 2.39 41.48
CA LEU A 191 -4.63 0.95 41.24
C LEU A 191 -5.48 0.45 40.04
N PRO A 192 -6.78 0.75 39.93
CA PRO A 192 -7.58 0.26 38.80
C PRO A 192 -7.09 0.77 37.44
N LYS A 193 -6.58 2.01 37.37
CA LYS A 193 -6.03 2.57 36.14
C LYS A 193 -4.71 1.92 35.73
N GLU A 194 -3.86 1.60 36.71
CA GLU A 194 -2.58 0.93 36.46
C GLU A 194 -2.80 -0.53 36.05
N ILE A 195 -3.73 -1.24 36.66
CA ILE A 195 -4.14 -2.60 36.25
C ILE A 195 -4.63 -2.59 34.82
N ALA A 196 -5.60 -1.72 34.48
CA ALA A 196 -6.16 -1.63 33.13
C ALA A 196 -5.08 -1.31 32.08
N ARG A 197 -4.10 -0.46 32.41
CA ARG A 197 -2.97 -0.15 31.54
C ARG A 197 -2.09 -1.36 31.28
N ARG A 198 -1.78 -2.15 32.32
CA ARG A 198 -0.96 -3.36 32.20
C ARG A 198 -1.69 -4.48 31.48
N GLU A 199 -2.98 -4.63 31.70
CA GLU A 199 -3.83 -5.57 30.95
C GLU A 199 -3.86 -5.23 29.45
N ALA A 200 -4.05 -3.97 29.09
CA ALA A 200 -4.02 -3.52 27.71
C ALA A 200 -2.63 -3.76 27.05
N LEU A 201 -1.55 -3.63 27.82
CA LEU A 201 -0.22 -3.92 27.29
C LEU A 201 0.03 -5.43 27.14
N ARG A 202 -0.42 -6.22 28.11
CA ARG A 202 -0.36 -7.70 28.04
C ARG A 202 -1.12 -8.23 26.83
N GLU A 203 -2.32 -7.70 26.57
CA GLU A 203 -3.11 -8.10 25.41
C GLU A 203 -2.40 -7.78 24.09
N LYS A 204 -1.76 -6.62 23.98
CA LYS A 204 -0.92 -6.30 22.81
C LYS A 204 0.26 -7.26 22.62
N MET A 205 0.86 -7.75 23.70
CA MET A 205 1.94 -8.74 23.61
C MET A 205 1.39 -10.07 23.09
N ARG A 206 0.22 -10.48 23.57
CA ARG A 206 -0.46 -11.70 23.12
C ARG A 206 -0.87 -11.61 21.64
N GLU A 207 -1.49 -10.52 21.23
CA GLU A 207 -1.82 -10.28 19.82
C GLU A 207 -0.57 -10.31 18.93
N ALA A 208 0.55 -9.75 19.39
CA ALA A 208 1.80 -9.75 18.66
C ALA A 208 2.35 -11.19 18.48
N GLN A 209 2.30 -12.02 19.52
CA GLN A 209 2.71 -13.42 19.46
C GLN A 209 1.81 -14.21 18.51
N GLU A 210 0.49 -14.12 18.66
CA GLU A 210 -0.49 -14.81 17.81
C GLU A 210 -0.27 -14.49 16.32
N ARG A 211 -0.03 -13.21 15.98
CA ARG A 211 0.24 -12.79 14.60
C ARG A 211 1.56 -13.35 14.05
N LEU A 212 2.61 -13.42 14.89
CA LEU A 212 3.87 -14.01 14.48
C LEU A 212 3.74 -15.52 14.25
N GLU A 213 2.99 -16.21 15.11
CA GLU A 213 2.68 -17.64 14.96
C GLU A 213 1.88 -17.94 13.71
N GLN A 214 0.83 -17.16 13.44
CA GLN A 214 0.04 -17.28 12.21
C GLN A 214 0.91 -17.13 10.95
N ARG A 215 1.79 -16.13 10.93
CA ARG A 215 2.72 -15.93 9.81
C ARG A 215 3.71 -17.08 9.62
N ALA A 216 4.19 -17.67 10.71
CA ALA A 216 5.06 -18.82 10.63
C ALA A 216 4.33 -20.02 10.04
N GLN A 217 3.07 -20.27 10.46
CA GLN A 217 2.22 -21.33 9.93
C GLN A 217 1.89 -21.11 8.44
N GLU A 218 1.55 -19.89 8.05
CA GLU A 218 1.26 -19.55 6.64
C GLU A 218 2.48 -19.78 5.75
N ARG A 219 3.69 -19.40 6.19
CA ARG A 219 4.92 -19.67 5.45
C ARG A 219 5.20 -21.16 5.33
N GLU A 220 5.07 -21.90 6.41
CA GLU A 220 5.27 -23.36 6.39
C GLU A 220 4.32 -24.02 5.39
N LYS A 221 3.06 -23.59 5.40
CA LYS A 221 2.05 -24.07 4.45
C LYS A 221 2.42 -23.74 3.00
N GLN A 222 2.82 -22.51 2.72
CA GLN A 222 3.26 -22.09 1.40
C GLN A 222 4.50 -22.84 0.93
N GLU A 223 5.50 -23.02 1.78
CA GLU A 223 6.70 -23.80 1.49
C GLU A 223 6.37 -25.29 1.23
N ALA A 224 5.40 -25.85 1.94
CA ALA A 224 4.97 -27.23 1.74
C ALA A 224 4.25 -27.39 0.39
N GLU A 225 3.31 -26.50 0.08
CA GLU A 225 2.58 -26.48 -1.20
C GLU A 225 3.55 -26.29 -2.39
N GLU A 226 4.53 -25.41 -2.24
CA GLU A 226 5.53 -25.17 -3.28
C GLU A 226 6.45 -26.39 -3.50
N ARG A 227 6.83 -27.10 -2.43
CA ARG A 227 7.60 -28.34 -2.51
C ARG A 227 6.82 -29.46 -3.20
N GLU A 228 5.55 -29.61 -2.83
CA GLU A 228 4.66 -30.58 -3.45
C GLU A 228 4.53 -30.32 -4.96
N ARG A 229 4.34 -29.06 -5.34
CA ARG A 229 4.27 -28.65 -6.75
C ARG A 229 5.57 -28.94 -7.52
N LYS A 230 6.73 -28.76 -6.87
CA LYS A 230 8.06 -29.04 -7.45
C LYS A 230 8.45 -30.54 -7.37
N GLY A 231 7.58 -31.43 -6.89
CA GLY A 231 7.87 -32.86 -6.73
C GLY A 231 9.02 -33.16 -5.76
N LYS A 232 9.39 -32.21 -4.90
CA LYS A 232 10.45 -32.36 -3.90
C LYS A 232 9.90 -33.08 -2.66
N PRO A 233 10.63 -34.04 -2.06
CA PRO A 233 10.16 -34.72 -0.86
C PRO A 233 9.96 -33.72 0.28
N PRO A 234 9.04 -34.02 1.22
CA PRO A 234 8.88 -33.23 2.43
C PRO A 234 10.24 -33.06 3.10
N ARG A 235 10.50 -31.88 3.69
CA ARG A 235 11.77 -31.60 4.38
C ARG A 235 11.98 -32.65 5.46
N GLY A 236 12.87 -33.62 5.18
CA GLY A 236 13.31 -34.62 6.15
C GLY A 236 14.28 -33.97 7.12
N GLY A 237 13.76 -33.38 8.15
CA GLY A 237 14.51 -32.80 9.24
C GLY A 237 13.48 -32.37 10.28
N ASP A 238 13.78 -32.63 11.54
CA ASP A 238 12.91 -32.46 12.69
C ASP A 238 11.67 -31.59 12.43
N ARG A 239 10.49 -32.19 12.46
CA ARG A 239 9.19 -31.48 12.41
C ARG A 239 9.13 -30.31 13.42
N GLU A 240 9.95 -30.38 14.47
CA GLU A 240 10.19 -29.28 15.42
C GLU A 240 10.90 -28.07 14.86
N SER A 241 11.69 -28.17 13.78
CA SER A 241 12.41 -27.03 13.19
C SER A 241 11.63 -26.32 12.08
N ALA A 242 10.64 -26.98 11.50
CA ALA A 242 9.83 -26.40 10.43
C ALA A 242 8.81 -25.37 10.94
N GLY A 243 8.24 -25.57 12.13
CA GLY A 243 7.29 -24.65 12.78
C GLY A 243 7.92 -23.74 13.83
N LYS A 244 9.25 -23.84 14.08
CA LYS A 244 9.89 -22.93 15.04
C LYS A 244 9.96 -21.53 14.44
N LEU A 245 9.20 -20.64 15.04
CA LEU A 245 9.39 -19.20 14.93
C LEU A 245 10.87 -18.89 15.14
N ARG A 246 11.48 -18.17 14.21
CA ARG A 246 12.81 -17.63 14.47
C ARG A 246 12.67 -16.66 15.63
N GLU A 247 13.38 -16.90 16.73
CA GLU A 247 13.36 -16.04 17.94
C GLU A 247 13.59 -14.55 17.61
N GLU A 248 14.21 -14.29 16.46
CA GLU A 248 14.53 -12.96 15.97
C GLU A 248 13.39 -12.30 15.17
N GLU A 249 12.28 -12.98 14.89
CA GLU A 249 11.18 -12.37 14.16
C GLU A 249 10.57 -11.21 14.95
N GLN A 250 10.36 -10.12 14.20
CA GLN A 250 9.89 -8.87 14.78
C GLN A 250 8.52 -8.47 14.21
N ILE A 251 7.73 -7.86 15.07
CA ILE A 251 6.48 -7.21 14.70
C ILE A 251 6.45 -5.81 15.31
N ASN A 252 5.84 -4.86 14.61
CA ASN A 252 5.64 -3.53 15.15
C ASN A 252 4.29 -3.43 15.84
N LEU A 253 4.26 -2.95 17.10
CA LEU A 253 3.04 -2.85 17.91
C LEU A 253 2.07 -1.75 17.44
N THR A 254 2.51 -0.86 16.55
CA THR A 254 1.65 0.18 15.98
C THR A 254 1.11 -0.23 14.62
N ASP A 255 1.95 -0.88 13.81
CA ASP A 255 1.63 -1.33 12.46
C ASP A 255 2.28 -2.68 12.24
N ALA A 256 1.53 -3.72 12.55
CA ALA A 256 1.98 -5.11 12.50
C ALA A 256 2.40 -5.55 11.09
N ASP A 257 1.83 -4.96 10.04
CA ASP A 257 2.09 -5.34 8.66
C ASP A 257 3.31 -4.65 8.06
N SER A 258 3.85 -3.63 8.73
CA SER A 258 5.11 -3.02 8.34
C SER A 258 6.31 -3.88 8.69
N ALA A 259 7.43 -3.69 8.01
CA ALA A 259 8.70 -4.32 8.29
C ALA A 259 9.83 -3.30 8.45
N LEU A 260 10.87 -3.66 9.18
CA LEU A 260 12.05 -2.83 9.34
C LEU A 260 12.90 -2.94 8.08
N MET A 261 13.00 -1.85 7.33
CA MET A 261 13.69 -1.78 6.05
C MET A 261 14.71 -0.65 6.01
N ARG A 262 15.70 -0.77 5.13
CA ARG A 262 16.72 0.23 4.88
C ARG A 262 17.00 0.31 3.39
N LYS A 263 16.81 1.48 2.80
CA LYS A 263 17.01 1.69 1.36
C LYS A 263 18.49 1.60 0.94
N SER A 264 19.39 2.12 1.77
CA SER A 264 20.83 2.08 1.51
C SER A 264 21.63 1.95 2.82
N ARG A 265 22.92 1.60 2.72
CA ARG A 265 23.80 1.54 3.90
C ARG A 265 23.98 2.88 4.60
N LYS A 266 23.74 3.99 3.89
CA LYS A 266 23.85 5.37 4.42
C LYS A 266 22.58 5.85 5.11
N GLU A 267 21.45 5.20 4.87
CA GLU A 267 20.17 5.55 5.47
C GLU A 267 19.90 4.75 6.75
N GLY A 268 19.14 5.34 7.66
CA GLY A 268 18.68 4.66 8.87
C GLY A 268 17.57 3.65 8.57
N TRP A 269 17.39 2.69 9.48
CA TRP A 269 16.27 1.75 9.45
C TRP A 269 14.95 2.46 9.72
N THR A 270 13.92 2.14 8.92
CA THR A 270 12.56 2.65 9.04
C THR A 270 11.55 1.51 8.95
N GLN A 271 10.42 1.65 9.65
CA GLN A 271 9.26 0.79 9.39
C GLN A 271 8.68 1.19 8.04
N SER A 272 8.58 0.23 7.14
CA SER A 272 8.20 0.47 5.74
C SER A 272 7.51 -0.75 5.14
N TYR A 273 6.97 -0.52 3.96
CA TYR A 273 6.48 -1.53 3.04
C TYR A 273 7.31 -1.46 1.77
N ASN A 274 7.53 -2.58 1.12
CA ASN A 274 8.08 -2.62 -0.23
C ASN A 274 6.91 -2.65 -1.22
N ALA A 275 6.69 -1.54 -1.91
CA ALA A 275 5.68 -1.41 -2.95
C ALA A 275 6.35 -1.60 -4.30
N GLN A 276 5.86 -2.55 -5.08
CA GLN A 276 6.38 -2.87 -6.40
C GLN A 276 5.33 -2.57 -7.45
N ALA A 277 5.77 -2.01 -8.58
CA ALA A 277 4.93 -1.69 -9.71
C ALA A 277 5.50 -2.31 -10.99
N MET A 278 4.61 -2.82 -11.83
CA MET A 278 4.89 -3.24 -13.19
C MET A 278 4.33 -2.19 -14.14
N VAL A 279 5.15 -1.70 -15.04
CA VAL A 279 4.78 -0.68 -16.02
C VAL A 279 5.06 -1.17 -17.44
N ASP A 280 4.27 -0.68 -18.40
CA ASP A 280 4.53 -0.87 -19.82
C ASP A 280 5.83 -0.14 -20.22
N ALA A 281 6.78 -0.87 -20.79
CA ALA A 281 8.06 -0.33 -21.24
C ALA A 281 8.07 0.03 -22.74
N ASP A 282 7.01 -0.31 -23.48
CA ASP A 282 6.89 -0.07 -24.92
C ASP A 282 6.32 1.31 -25.29
N GLY A 283 6.29 2.23 -24.32
CA GLY A 283 6.06 3.66 -24.57
C GLY A 283 4.93 4.31 -23.80
N SER A 284 3.88 3.58 -23.37
CA SER A 284 2.77 4.18 -22.62
C SER A 284 3.12 4.51 -21.17
N GLN A 285 4.07 3.78 -20.58
CA GLN A 285 4.44 3.84 -19.16
C GLN A 285 3.27 3.66 -18.17
N LEU A 286 2.18 3.07 -18.64
CA LEU A 286 1.03 2.77 -17.79
C LEU A 286 1.39 1.72 -16.75
N VAL A 287 0.94 1.92 -15.52
CA VAL A 287 1.04 0.90 -14.48
C VAL A 287 0.08 -0.23 -14.81
N LEU A 288 0.59 -1.43 -14.98
CA LEU A 288 -0.16 -2.64 -15.35
C LEU A 288 -0.59 -3.43 -14.11
N ALA A 289 0.29 -3.46 -13.12
CA ALA A 289 0.04 -4.10 -11.84
C ALA A 289 0.85 -3.41 -10.73
N ALA A 290 0.36 -3.53 -9.51
CA ALA A 290 1.09 -3.10 -8.33
C ALA A 290 0.77 -4.02 -7.17
N HIS A 291 1.77 -4.34 -6.36
CA HIS A 291 1.58 -5.09 -5.13
C HIS A 291 2.49 -4.56 -4.02
N VAL A 292 2.16 -4.92 -2.79
CA VAL A 292 2.91 -4.49 -1.61
C VAL A 292 3.35 -5.71 -0.84
N THR A 293 4.63 -5.78 -0.52
CA THR A 293 5.21 -6.85 0.28
C THR A 293 5.90 -6.30 1.54
N ARG A 294 6.11 -7.19 2.49
CA ARG A 294 6.90 -6.93 3.69
C ARG A 294 8.36 -7.32 3.52
N SER A 295 8.73 -7.93 2.40
CA SER A 295 10.12 -8.30 2.14
C SER A 295 10.97 -7.04 1.97
N PRO A 296 12.07 -6.90 2.69
CA PRO A 296 13.02 -5.81 2.46
C PRO A 296 13.86 -6.00 1.19
N SER A 297 13.77 -7.17 0.56
CA SER A 297 14.46 -7.55 -0.67
C SER A 297 13.46 -7.69 -1.80
N ASP A 298 13.85 -7.30 -2.99
CA ASP A 298 13.08 -7.44 -4.23
C ASP A 298 13.20 -8.85 -4.82
N ALA A 299 14.13 -9.66 -4.30
CA ALA A 299 14.31 -11.06 -4.71
C ALA A 299 13.00 -11.85 -4.55
N GLY A 300 12.52 -12.48 -5.62
CA GLY A 300 11.22 -13.17 -5.66
C GLY A 300 10.02 -12.27 -6.01
N GLY A 301 10.20 -10.94 -6.13
CA GLY A 301 9.14 -10.00 -6.50
C GLY A 301 8.62 -10.17 -7.93
N LEU A 302 9.40 -10.71 -8.84
CA LEU A 302 9.01 -10.91 -10.25
C LEU A 302 7.79 -11.81 -10.40
N LYS A 303 7.74 -12.91 -9.65
CA LYS A 303 6.59 -13.83 -9.67
C LYS A 303 5.33 -13.13 -9.17
N ALA A 304 5.42 -12.43 -8.04
CA ALA A 304 4.30 -11.70 -7.49
C ALA A 304 3.81 -10.58 -8.44
N ALA A 305 4.73 -9.92 -9.13
CA ALA A 305 4.41 -8.92 -10.15
C ALA A 305 3.67 -9.54 -11.35
N ARG A 306 4.15 -10.70 -11.87
CA ARG A 306 3.47 -11.44 -12.93
C ARG A 306 2.06 -11.86 -12.52
N ASP A 307 1.92 -12.44 -11.34
CA ASP A 307 0.64 -12.93 -10.83
C ASP A 307 -0.35 -11.77 -10.66
N ALA A 308 0.10 -10.63 -10.14
CA ALA A 308 -0.71 -9.42 -10.05
C ALA A 308 -1.10 -8.85 -11.43
N ALA A 309 -0.23 -8.96 -12.43
CA ALA A 309 -0.55 -8.58 -13.81
C ALA A 309 -1.58 -9.52 -14.42
N ALA A 310 -1.43 -10.82 -14.22
CA ALA A 310 -2.38 -11.84 -14.68
C ALA A 310 -3.78 -11.64 -14.07
N GLU A 311 -3.88 -11.28 -12.79
CA GLU A 311 -5.16 -10.89 -12.15
C GLU A 311 -5.83 -9.69 -12.84
N ASN A 312 -5.05 -8.81 -13.45
CA ASN A 312 -5.54 -7.67 -14.21
C ASN A 312 -5.77 -7.97 -15.70
N GLY A 313 -5.65 -9.25 -16.11
CA GLY A 313 -5.81 -9.68 -17.51
C GLY A 313 -4.66 -9.30 -18.42
N VAL A 314 -3.48 -9.02 -17.85
CA VAL A 314 -2.25 -8.68 -18.60
C VAL A 314 -1.38 -9.91 -18.74
N ILE A 315 -1.08 -10.29 -20.00
CA ILE A 315 -0.14 -11.34 -20.32
C ILE A 315 1.21 -10.67 -20.62
N VAL A 316 2.25 -11.10 -19.93
CA VAL A 316 3.60 -10.53 -20.04
C VAL A 316 4.44 -11.46 -20.89
N GLU A 317 5.07 -10.93 -21.96
CA GLU A 317 5.98 -11.68 -22.82
C GLU A 317 7.45 -11.43 -22.46
N GLN A 318 7.79 -10.18 -22.15
CA GLN A 318 9.15 -9.78 -21.78
C GLN A 318 9.13 -8.95 -20.50
N MET A 319 10.07 -9.19 -19.60
CA MET A 319 10.15 -8.49 -18.31
C MET A 319 11.57 -7.98 -18.06
N ILE A 320 11.66 -6.70 -17.73
CA ILE A 320 12.90 -6.02 -17.37
C ILE A 320 12.89 -5.71 -15.87
N ALA A 321 13.99 -6.00 -15.17
CA ALA A 321 14.15 -5.66 -13.76
C ALA A 321 15.60 -5.31 -13.42
N ASP A 322 15.81 -4.72 -12.27
CA ASP A 322 17.14 -4.41 -11.77
C ASP A 322 17.82 -5.63 -11.11
N ALA A 323 19.09 -5.49 -10.72
CA ALA A 323 19.88 -6.56 -10.10
C ALA A 323 19.34 -7.02 -8.73
N GLY A 324 18.48 -6.23 -8.08
CA GLY A 324 17.83 -6.57 -6.80
C GLY A 324 16.86 -7.73 -6.92
N TYR A 325 16.36 -8.02 -8.13
CA TYR A 325 15.42 -9.09 -8.42
C TYR A 325 16.09 -10.42 -8.74
N VAL A 326 17.41 -10.49 -8.81
CA VAL A 326 18.13 -11.73 -9.12
C VAL A 326 17.80 -12.82 -8.10
N ASN A 327 17.08 -13.86 -8.57
CA ASN A 327 16.72 -15.03 -7.80
C ASN A 327 16.65 -16.25 -8.72
N ALA A 328 17.51 -17.27 -8.47
CA ALA A 328 17.58 -18.46 -9.29
C ALA A 328 16.23 -19.21 -9.40
N GLU A 329 15.47 -19.29 -8.31
CA GLU A 329 14.14 -19.93 -8.32
C GLU A 329 13.13 -19.20 -9.20
N ALA A 330 13.13 -17.85 -9.15
CA ALA A 330 12.27 -17.04 -10.00
C ALA A 330 12.63 -17.20 -11.48
N PHE A 331 13.90 -17.33 -11.79
CA PHE A 331 14.37 -17.52 -13.16
C PHE A 331 14.00 -18.89 -13.71
N GLU A 332 14.12 -19.96 -12.91
CA GLU A 332 13.69 -21.31 -13.31
C GLU A 332 12.18 -21.37 -13.58
N GLU A 333 11.38 -20.63 -12.79
CA GLU A 333 9.92 -20.68 -12.86
C GLU A 333 9.33 -19.76 -13.96
N LEU A 334 9.91 -18.58 -14.15
CA LEU A 334 9.42 -17.58 -15.11
C LEU A 334 10.10 -17.70 -16.48
N GLY A 335 11.35 -18.11 -16.51
CA GLY A 335 12.15 -18.14 -17.74
C GLY A 335 11.71 -19.18 -18.78
N THR A 336 10.73 -20.03 -18.45
CA THR A 336 10.10 -20.94 -19.42
C THR A 336 9.03 -20.23 -20.27
N ASP A 337 8.39 -19.22 -19.70
CA ASP A 337 7.20 -18.59 -20.28
C ASP A 337 7.40 -17.09 -20.61
N ILE A 338 8.42 -16.46 -20.04
CA ILE A 338 8.69 -15.03 -20.15
C ILE A 338 10.17 -14.78 -20.42
N ASP A 339 10.48 -13.95 -21.39
CA ASP A 339 11.84 -13.47 -21.62
C ASP A 339 12.26 -12.48 -20.53
N LEU A 340 13.17 -12.89 -19.65
CA LEU A 340 13.64 -12.09 -18.51
C LEU A 340 14.94 -11.36 -18.83
N TYR A 341 14.94 -10.05 -18.62
CA TYR A 341 16.10 -9.18 -18.74
C TYR A 341 16.39 -8.57 -17.38
N VAL A 342 17.37 -9.09 -16.65
CA VAL A 342 17.73 -8.60 -15.31
C VAL A 342 19.16 -8.08 -15.33
N ALA A 343 19.36 -6.88 -14.77
CA ALA A 343 20.68 -6.27 -14.70
C ALA A 343 21.62 -7.13 -13.83
N VAL A 344 22.85 -7.33 -14.29
CA VAL A 344 23.90 -7.99 -13.49
C VAL A 344 24.57 -6.98 -12.59
N SER A 345 24.80 -7.33 -11.32
CA SER A 345 25.46 -6.40 -10.37
C SER A 345 26.91 -6.13 -10.79
N ALA A 346 27.40 -4.92 -10.48
CA ALA A 346 28.77 -4.50 -10.83
C ALA A 346 29.85 -5.41 -10.22
N SER A 347 29.56 -6.14 -9.15
CA SER A 347 30.48 -7.13 -8.55
C SER A 347 30.63 -8.40 -9.36
N ASP A 348 29.70 -8.69 -10.27
CA ASP A 348 29.69 -9.91 -11.07
C ASP A 348 30.26 -9.71 -12.49
N HIS A 349 30.72 -8.51 -12.83
CA HIS A 349 31.32 -8.20 -14.15
C HIS A 349 32.64 -8.91 -14.43
N GLY A 350 33.19 -9.68 -13.48
CA GLY A 350 34.49 -10.31 -13.65
C GLY A 350 34.49 -11.70 -14.31
N GLU A 351 33.45 -12.55 -14.13
CA GLU A 351 33.59 -13.97 -14.52
C GLU A 351 32.31 -14.74 -14.92
N ARG A 352 31.11 -14.14 -14.94
CA ARG A 352 29.89 -14.88 -15.28
C ARG A 352 29.11 -14.22 -16.40
N GLN A 353 29.28 -14.74 -17.61
CA GLN A 353 28.29 -14.57 -18.66
C GLN A 353 27.13 -15.52 -18.36
N TYR A 354 25.97 -14.99 -17.98
CA TYR A 354 24.74 -15.75 -17.90
C TYR A 354 24.07 -15.69 -19.28
N ASP A 355 24.12 -16.80 -20.01
CA ASP A 355 23.32 -16.98 -21.23
C ASP A 355 21.95 -17.51 -20.81
N PHE A 356 21.01 -16.61 -20.67
CA PHE A 356 19.61 -16.93 -20.40
C PHE A 356 18.90 -17.06 -21.75
N ARG A 357 19.04 -18.24 -22.37
CA ARG A 357 18.20 -18.65 -23.49
C ARG A 357 17.15 -19.62 -23.04
#